data_9e36098cd7ea1b458500a150b0d9ca21
#
_entry.id   9e36098cd7ea1b458500a150b0d9ca21
#
_cell.length_a   1.000
_cell.length_b   1.000
_cell.length_c   1.000
_cell.angle_alpha   90.00
_cell.angle_beta   90.00
_cell.angle_gamma   90.00
#
_symmetry.space_group_name_H-M   'P 1'
#
loop_
_entity.id
_entity.type
_entity.pdbx_description
1 polymer ?
#
loop_
_entity_poly.entity_id
_entity_poly.type
_entity_poly.pdbx_seq_one_letter_code
_entity_poly.pdbx_strand_id
1 'polypeptide(L)'
;MSELNLTHSNGNKVKLTTPDTLAANKTFKLPGADGTSGQAMVTDGNGAFSFASIPAASVAGITMMDQWRISSDNNKGNNEVIDSNWERSDTFFAQIGTGMSESSGIFTFPQTGIYLILAQAAQYATNHYYAGFKVQVSTNSGSDYSDFTFA
;
A
#
# COMPACT_ATOMS: atom_id res chain seq x y z
N MET A 1 -29.53 -33.49 21.13
CA MET A 1 -28.25 -32.83 20.90
C MET A 1 -27.60 -32.57 22.24
N SER A 2 -26.37 -32.94 22.39
CA SER A 2 -25.58 -32.57 23.61
C SER A 2 -25.01 -31.15 23.42
N GLU A 3 -25.16 -30.32 24.41
CA GLU A 3 -24.66 -28.95 24.41
C GLU A 3 -23.90 -28.66 25.70
N LEU A 4 -22.83 -27.86 25.59
CA LEU A 4 -22.17 -27.27 26.75
C LEU A 4 -22.77 -25.91 27.00
N ASN A 5 -23.37 -25.73 28.18
CA ASN A 5 -23.98 -24.46 28.61
C ASN A 5 -23.12 -23.81 29.69
N LEU A 6 -22.69 -22.59 29.42
CA LEU A 6 -22.07 -21.69 30.40
C LEU A 6 -23.14 -20.68 30.83
N THR A 7 -23.60 -20.77 32.08
CA THR A 7 -24.67 -19.91 32.60
C THR A 7 -24.08 -18.75 33.41
N HIS A 8 -24.46 -17.54 33.06
CA HIS A 8 -24.13 -16.33 33.81
C HIS A 8 -25.06 -16.19 35.03
N SER A 9 -24.63 -15.44 36.04
CA SER A 9 -25.40 -15.21 37.27
C SER A 9 -26.78 -14.60 37.05
N ASN A 10 -27.00 -13.87 35.95
CA ASN A 10 -28.28 -13.32 35.55
C ASN A 10 -29.20 -14.32 34.82
N GLY A 11 -28.81 -15.59 34.69
CA GLY A 11 -29.56 -16.63 34.03
C GLY A 11 -29.31 -16.76 32.51
N ASN A 12 -28.64 -15.81 31.87
CA ASN A 12 -28.29 -15.92 30.45
C ASN A 12 -27.20 -17.01 30.22
N LYS A 13 -27.19 -17.60 29.03
CA LYS A 13 -26.30 -18.71 28.68
C LYS A 13 -25.53 -18.45 27.40
N VAL A 14 -24.27 -18.86 27.40
CA VAL A 14 -23.50 -19.11 26.19
C VAL A 14 -23.55 -20.61 25.91
N LYS A 15 -23.94 -21.00 24.70
CA LYS A 15 -24.08 -22.39 24.28
C LYS A 15 -23.06 -22.74 23.21
N LEU A 16 -22.40 -23.88 23.38
CA LEU A 16 -21.61 -24.53 22.33
C LEU A 16 -22.35 -25.80 21.91
N THR A 17 -22.72 -25.86 20.65
CA THR A 17 -23.47 -27.00 20.08
C THR A 17 -22.71 -27.63 18.92
N THR A 18 -23.01 -28.88 18.61
CA THR A 18 -22.53 -29.52 17.38
C THR A 18 -23.31 -29.01 16.18
N PRO A 19 -22.71 -29.02 14.97
CA PRO A 19 -23.45 -28.73 13.75
C PRO A 19 -24.55 -29.80 13.54
N ASP A 20 -25.53 -29.48 12.71
CA ASP A 20 -26.68 -30.37 12.45
C ASP A 20 -26.26 -31.69 11.86
N THR A 21 -25.16 -31.71 11.09
CA THR A 21 -24.57 -32.92 10.51
C THR A 21 -23.09 -33.00 10.84
N LEU A 22 -22.65 -34.13 11.34
CA LEU A 22 -21.25 -34.40 11.68
C LEU A 22 -20.85 -35.77 11.17
N ALA A 23 -20.04 -35.82 10.12
CA ALA A 23 -19.66 -37.08 9.44
C ALA A 23 -18.67 -37.94 10.27
N ALA A 24 -17.93 -37.35 11.18
CA ALA A 24 -16.97 -38.02 12.06
C ALA A 24 -16.72 -37.22 13.32
N ASN A 25 -16.18 -37.89 14.35
CA ASN A 25 -15.76 -37.20 15.57
C ASN A 25 -14.75 -36.10 15.26
N LYS A 26 -14.93 -34.93 15.87
CA LYS A 26 -13.98 -33.81 15.83
C LYS A 26 -13.46 -33.53 17.23
N THR A 27 -12.16 -33.32 17.32
CA THR A 27 -11.49 -32.94 18.56
C THR A 27 -10.94 -31.55 18.40
N PHE A 28 -11.25 -30.67 19.34
CA PHE A 28 -10.66 -29.33 19.41
C PHE A 28 -9.73 -29.27 20.63
N LYS A 29 -8.44 -29.09 20.36
CA LYS A 29 -7.44 -28.92 21.43
C LYS A 29 -7.29 -27.43 21.71
N LEU A 30 -7.61 -27.04 22.93
CA LEU A 30 -7.41 -25.66 23.37
C LEU A 30 -5.92 -25.36 23.53
N PRO A 31 -5.49 -24.08 23.41
CA PRO A 31 -4.14 -23.66 23.68
C PRO A 31 -3.73 -24.01 25.12
N GLY A 32 -2.49 -24.42 25.32
CA GLY A 32 -1.95 -24.73 26.66
C GLY A 32 -1.47 -23.50 27.45
N ALA A 33 -1.51 -22.33 26.82
CA ALA A 33 -1.13 -21.06 27.45
C ALA A 33 -2.08 -19.95 27.02
N ASP A 34 -2.17 -18.90 27.80
CA ASP A 34 -2.93 -17.71 27.49
C ASP A 34 -2.30 -16.93 26.33
N GLY A 35 -3.12 -16.31 25.52
CA GLY A 35 -2.65 -15.37 24.50
C GLY A 35 -2.27 -14.01 25.09
N THR A 36 -1.63 -13.18 24.30
CA THR A 36 -1.33 -11.78 24.63
C THR A 36 -2.30 -10.84 23.93
N SER A 37 -2.37 -9.59 24.39
CA SER A 37 -3.21 -8.58 23.76
C SER A 37 -2.91 -8.43 22.26
N GLY A 38 -3.94 -8.38 21.43
CA GLY A 38 -3.83 -8.27 19.98
C GLY A 38 -3.65 -9.59 19.23
N GLN A 39 -3.67 -10.73 19.92
CA GLN A 39 -3.69 -12.04 19.29
C GLN A 39 -5.11 -12.56 19.05
N ALA A 40 -5.28 -13.35 17.99
CA ALA A 40 -6.50 -14.13 17.75
C ALA A 40 -6.25 -15.61 18.02
N MET A 41 -7.30 -16.31 18.42
CA MET A 41 -7.29 -17.76 18.43
C MET A 41 -7.45 -18.27 16.99
N VAL A 42 -6.47 -19.03 16.53
CA VAL A 42 -6.41 -19.59 15.18
C VAL A 42 -6.39 -21.12 15.23
N THR A 43 -6.77 -21.76 14.13
CA THR A 43 -6.71 -23.23 14.00
C THR A 43 -5.59 -23.64 13.05
N ASP A 44 -5.01 -24.81 13.28
CA ASP A 44 -4.04 -25.46 12.40
C ASP A 44 -4.70 -26.27 11.27
N GLY A 45 -6.05 -26.26 11.20
CA GLY A 45 -6.82 -27.09 10.27
C GLY A 45 -7.02 -28.56 10.70
N ASN A 46 -6.30 -29.02 11.71
CA ASN A 46 -6.33 -30.39 12.23
C ASN A 46 -7.01 -30.50 13.61
N GLY A 47 -7.59 -29.41 14.07
CA GLY A 47 -8.34 -29.35 15.33
C GLY A 47 -7.57 -28.79 16.52
N ALA A 48 -6.32 -28.39 16.39
CA ALA A 48 -5.62 -27.65 17.43
C ALA A 48 -5.84 -26.14 17.28
N PHE A 49 -6.06 -25.48 18.41
CA PHE A 49 -6.11 -24.03 18.50
C PHE A 49 -4.81 -23.47 19.12
N SER A 50 -4.38 -22.33 18.65
CA SER A 50 -3.27 -21.56 19.18
C SER A 50 -3.57 -20.07 19.12
N PHE A 51 -2.78 -19.23 19.79
CA PHE A 51 -2.86 -17.79 19.65
C PHE A 51 -1.81 -17.32 18.64
N ALA A 52 -2.22 -16.51 17.69
CA ALA A 52 -1.33 -15.87 16.70
C ALA A 52 -1.62 -14.37 16.60
N SER A 53 -0.57 -13.61 16.37
CA SER A 53 -0.75 -12.19 16.03
C SER A 53 -1.59 -12.06 14.78
N ILE A 54 -2.61 -11.22 14.83
CA ILE A 54 -3.34 -10.84 13.63
C ILE A 54 -2.35 -9.98 12.82
N PRO A 55 -1.94 -10.41 11.61
CA PRO A 55 -1.19 -9.52 10.75
C PRO A 55 -1.98 -8.22 10.62
N ALA A 56 -1.33 -7.08 10.81
CA ALA A 56 -1.97 -5.83 10.43
C ALA A 56 -2.51 -6.03 9.03
N ALA A 57 -3.82 -5.91 8.86
CA ALA A 57 -4.42 -6.01 7.54
C ALA A 57 -3.61 -5.09 6.64
N SER A 58 -3.03 -5.63 5.57
CA SER A 58 -2.50 -4.78 4.53
C SER A 58 -3.70 -3.92 4.10
N VAL A 59 -3.69 -2.67 4.51
CA VAL A 59 -4.76 -1.76 4.17
C VAL A 59 -4.76 -1.76 2.65
N ALA A 60 -5.78 -2.36 2.05
CA ALA A 60 -5.98 -2.29 0.61
C ALA A 60 -6.26 -0.82 0.30
N GLY A 61 -5.21 -0.07 0.07
CA GLY A 61 -5.26 1.38 -0.11
C GLY A 61 -3.95 1.89 -0.69
N ILE A 62 -3.85 3.19 -0.83
CA ILE A 62 -2.63 3.85 -1.29
C ILE A 62 -1.59 3.73 -0.18
N THR A 63 -0.53 2.96 -0.44
CA THR A 63 0.59 2.74 0.49
C THR A 63 1.72 3.75 0.30
N MET A 64 1.72 4.41 -0.86
CA MET A 64 2.67 5.48 -1.19
C MET A 64 1.97 6.55 -2.02
N MET A 65 2.13 7.79 -1.65
CA MET A 65 1.76 8.97 -2.44
C MET A 65 2.83 10.04 -2.25
N ASP A 66 3.27 10.62 -3.35
CA ASP A 66 4.27 11.68 -3.34
C ASP A 66 3.90 12.73 -4.39
N GLN A 67 4.21 13.98 -4.11
CA GLN A 67 3.94 15.08 -5.02
C GLN A 67 5.16 16.01 -5.10
N TRP A 68 5.58 16.25 -6.31
CA TRP A 68 6.70 17.12 -6.63
C TRP A 68 6.26 18.25 -7.53
N ARG A 69 6.89 19.39 -7.36
CA ARG A 69 6.67 20.57 -8.20
C ARG A 69 8.00 21.22 -8.57
N ILE A 70 7.96 22.08 -9.56
CA ILE A 70 9.06 22.98 -9.88
C ILE A 70 8.83 24.28 -9.10
N SER A 71 9.80 24.67 -8.29
CA SER A 71 9.72 25.83 -7.40
C SER A 71 10.02 27.16 -8.09
N SER A 72 10.67 27.11 -9.25
CA SER A 72 10.97 28.31 -10.05
C SER A 72 11.08 27.93 -11.53
N ASP A 73 11.02 28.94 -12.40
CA ASP A 73 11.11 28.77 -13.84
C ASP A 73 12.33 27.94 -14.25
N ASN A 74 12.11 27.03 -15.19
CA ASN A 74 13.12 26.14 -15.73
C ASN A 74 13.24 26.39 -17.22
N ASN A 75 14.26 27.14 -17.64
CA ASN A 75 14.48 27.44 -19.05
C ASN A 75 15.30 26.31 -19.69
N LYS A 76 14.62 25.44 -20.44
CA LYS A 76 15.21 24.30 -21.10
C LYS A 76 15.07 24.39 -22.61
N GLY A 77 16.06 23.93 -23.31
CA GLY A 77 16.04 23.78 -24.74
C GLY A 77 15.22 22.57 -25.22
N ASN A 78 15.24 22.33 -26.51
CA ASN A 78 14.54 21.20 -27.10
C ASN A 78 15.16 19.85 -26.66
N ASN A 79 14.34 18.93 -26.19
CA ASN A 79 14.75 17.61 -25.68
C ASN A 79 15.68 17.63 -24.46
N GLU A 80 15.71 18.71 -23.71
CA GLU A 80 16.46 18.76 -22.46
C GLU A 80 15.67 18.24 -21.27
N VAL A 81 16.37 17.66 -20.32
CA VAL A 81 15.78 17.19 -19.07
C VAL A 81 15.50 18.37 -18.16
N ILE A 82 14.37 18.35 -17.48
CA ILE A 82 14.09 19.25 -16.35
C ILE A 82 14.81 18.68 -15.12
N ASP A 83 16.04 19.10 -14.92
CA ASP A 83 16.99 18.52 -13.96
C ASP A 83 17.14 19.30 -12.67
N SER A 84 16.43 20.40 -12.51
CA SER A 84 16.62 21.32 -11.40
C SER A 84 15.31 21.95 -10.92
N ASN A 85 15.37 22.61 -9.77
CA ASN A 85 14.26 23.31 -9.12
C ASN A 85 13.09 22.36 -8.70
N TRP A 86 13.36 21.08 -8.58
CA TRP A 86 12.39 20.14 -8.05
C TRP A 86 12.32 20.22 -6.53
N GLU A 87 11.11 20.31 -6.01
CA GLU A 87 10.86 20.23 -4.58
C GLU A 87 9.55 19.47 -4.30
N ARG A 88 9.44 18.85 -3.12
CA ARG A 88 8.15 18.37 -2.64
C ARG A 88 7.23 19.55 -2.35
N SER A 89 5.94 19.36 -2.65
CA SER A 89 4.95 20.36 -2.26
C SER A 89 4.96 20.52 -0.74
N ASP A 90 5.15 21.73 -0.28
CA ASP A 90 5.23 22.10 1.14
C ASP A 90 3.90 22.64 1.70
N THR A 91 2.88 22.80 0.82
CA THR A 91 1.60 23.38 1.17
C THR A 91 0.47 22.47 0.70
N PHE A 92 -0.46 22.16 1.60
CA PHE A 92 -1.65 21.34 1.35
C PHE A 92 -1.41 19.91 0.85
N PHE A 93 -0.22 19.38 1.08
CA PHE A 93 0.13 18.00 0.73
C PHE A 93 0.78 17.28 1.90
N ALA A 94 0.37 16.04 2.12
CA ALA A 94 1.03 15.12 3.04
C ALA A 94 1.48 13.88 2.29
N GLN A 95 2.77 13.60 2.32
CA GLN A 95 3.35 12.37 1.79
C GLN A 95 2.79 11.13 2.51
N ILE A 96 2.47 10.09 1.77
CA ILE A 96 2.14 8.77 2.32
C ILE A 96 3.29 7.81 2.05
N GLY A 97 3.71 7.10 3.06
CA GLY A 97 4.83 6.16 2.96
C GLY A 97 6.19 6.85 2.74
N THR A 98 7.13 6.13 2.14
CA THR A 98 8.52 6.61 1.99
C THR A 98 8.67 7.70 0.93
N GLY A 99 7.81 7.70 -0.10
CA GLY A 99 7.94 8.61 -1.23
C GLY A 99 9.12 8.29 -2.16
N MET A 100 9.25 9.06 -3.23
CA MET A 100 10.35 8.94 -4.19
C MET A 100 11.57 9.73 -3.71
N SER A 101 12.75 9.36 -4.17
CA SER A 101 13.92 10.24 -4.15
C SER A 101 14.07 10.92 -5.52
N GLU A 102 14.57 12.15 -5.50
CA GLU A 102 14.83 12.94 -6.70
C GLU A 102 16.31 13.32 -6.76
N SER A 103 16.89 13.25 -7.94
CA SER A 103 18.23 13.73 -8.24
C SER A 103 18.34 14.09 -9.73
N SER A 104 18.60 15.36 -10.01
CA SER A 104 18.79 15.88 -11.38
C SER A 104 17.65 15.51 -12.35
N GLY A 105 16.41 15.63 -11.90
CA GLY A 105 15.21 15.31 -12.69
C GLY A 105 14.86 13.83 -12.76
N ILE A 106 15.63 12.98 -12.09
CA ILE A 106 15.38 11.54 -12.02
C ILE A 106 14.69 11.21 -10.70
N PHE A 107 13.49 10.67 -10.80
CA PHE A 107 12.68 10.22 -9.68
C PHE A 107 12.80 8.72 -9.51
N THR A 108 13.27 8.26 -8.36
CA THR A 108 13.43 6.84 -8.07
C THR A 108 12.36 6.37 -7.09
N PHE A 109 11.61 5.35 -7.50
CA PHE A 109 10.60 4.73 -6.65
C PHE A 109 11.27 3.87 -5.56
N PRO A 110 10.77 3.90 -4.31
CA PRO A 110 11.40 3.21 -3.19
C PRO A 110 11.28 1.68 -3.25
N GLN A 111 10.34 1.16 -4.02
CA GLN A 111 10.08 -0.28 -4.13
C GLN A 111 9.39 -0.62 -5.45
N THR A 112 9.43 -1.89 -5.83
CA THR A 112 8.70 -2.39 -7.00
C THR A 112 7.20 -2.40 -6.73
N GLY A 113 6.40 -1.96 -7.70
CA GLY A 113 4.95 -1.88 -7.56
C GLY A 113 4.25 -1.39 -8.83
N ILE A 114 2.95 -1.18 -8.71
CA ILE A 114 2.14 -0.53 -9.74
C ILE A 114 1.88 0.90 -9.28
N TYR A 115 2.23 1.86 -10.11
CA TYR A 115 2.15 3.29 -9.81
C TYR A 115 1.26 4.01 -10.80
N LEU A 116 0.48 4.95 -10.31
CA LEU A 116 -0.20 5.96 -11.13
C LEU A 116 0.66 7.22 -11.12
N ILE A 117 1.10 7.65 -12.30
CA ILE A 117 1.87 8.88 -12.48
C ILE A 117 0.95 9.91 -13.14
N LEU A 118 0.79 11.04 -12.50
CA LEU A 118 0.09 12.21 -13.04
C LEU A 118 1.11 13.32 -13.21
N ALA A 119 1.26 13.83 -14.42
CA ALA A 119 2.16 14.91 -14.74
C ALA A 119 1.39 16.04 -15.43
N GLN A 120 1.65 17.27 -14.97
CA GLN A 120 1.07 18.48 -15.58
C GLN A 120 2.14 19.54 -15.66
N ALA A 121 2.21 20.25 -16.78
CA ALA A 121 3.11 21.37 -16.94
C ALA A 121 2.40 22.55 -17.58
N ALA A 122 2.65 23.74 -17.05
CA ALA A 122 2.40 25.00 -17.73
C ALA A 122 3.68 25.37 -18.50
N GLN A 123 3.57 25.65 -19.76
CA GLN A 123 4.70 25.93 -20.62
C GLN A 123 4.50 27.25 -21.36
N TYR A 124 5.59 27.98 -21.52
CA TYR A 124 5.63 29.18 -22.34
C TYR A 124 6.75 29.06 -23.38
N ALA A 125 6.41 29.18 -24.64
CA ALA A 125 7.36 29.14 -25.74
C ALA A 125 7.39 30.48 -26.47
N THR A 126 8.57 31.07 -26.58
CA THR A 126 8.78 32.28 -27.40
C THR A 126 9.11 31.85 -28.83
N ASN A 127 8.39 32.36 -29.78
CA ASN A 127 8.62 32.12 -31.22
C ASN A 127 8.47 30.67 -31.70
N HIS A 128 7.73 29.83 -30.96
CA HIS A 128 7.43 28.45 -31.32
C HIS A 128 5.93 28.19 -31.24
N TYR A 129 5.43 27.40 -32.18
CA TYR A 129 4.01 27.04 -32.22
C TYR A 129 3.62 25.92 -31.24
N TYR A 130 4.63 25.20 -30.73
CA TYR A 130 4.40 24.04 -29.88
C TYR A 130 5.40 24.03 -28.70
N ALA A 131 4.91 23.73 -27.55
CA ALA A 131 5.70 23.34 -26.39
C ALA A 131 5.06 22.08 -25.81
N GLY A 132 5.87 21.13 -25.41
CA GLY A 132 5.42 19.87 -24.86
C GLY A 132 6.44 19.32 -23.87
N PHE A 133 6.00 18.46 -23.00
CA PHE A 133 6.89 17.70 -22.16
C PHE A 133 6.58 16.21 -22.29
N LYS A 134 7.53 15.38 -21.95
CA LYS A 134 7.34 13.94 -21.89
C LYS A 134 7.90 13.39 -20.59
N VAL A 135 7.28 12.33 -20.12
CA VAL A 135 7.81 11.52 -19.02
C VAL A 135 8.47 10.30 -19.64
N GLN A 136 9.68 9.99 -19.18
CA GLN A 136 10.39 8.79 -19.57
C GLN A 136 10.50 7.86 -18.37
N VAL A 137 10.43 6.57 -18.59
CA VAL A 137 10.53 5.55 -17.55
C VAL A 137 11.66 4.59 -17.87
N SER A 138 12.44 4.27 -16.84
CA SER A 138 13.44 3.21 -16.87
C SER A 138 13.00 2.09 -15.94
N THR A 139 13.10 0.84 -16.41
CA THR A 139 12.85 -0.37 -15.61
C THR A 139 14.14 -1.12 -15.27
N ASN A 140 15.29 -0.57 -15.64
CA ASN A 140 16.61 -1.19 -15.48
C ASN A 140 17.62 -0.25 -14.78
N SER A 141 17.14 0.45 -13.76
CA SER A 141 17.96 1.35 -12.93
C SER A 141 18.62 2.50 -13.69
N GLY A 142 17.93 3.04 -14.68
CA GLY A 142 18.40 4.22 -15.42
C GLY A 142 19.35 3.90 -16.59
N SER A 143 19.55 2.62 -16.94
CA SER A 143 20.40 2.26 -18.08
C SER A 143 19.74 2.63 -19.42
N ASP A 144 18.43 2.48 -19.53
CA ASP A 144 17.66 2.88 -20.70
C ASP A 144 16.36 3.56 -20.28
N TYR A 145 15.90 4.50 -21.08
CA TYR A 145 14.65 5.22 -20.87
C TYR A 145 13.73 5.07 -22.07
N SER A 146 12.48 4.77 -21.82
CA SER A 146 11.41 4.75 -22.82
C SER A 146 10.44 5.87 -22.59
N ASP A 147 9.94 6.48 -23.67
CA ASP A 147 8.91 7.50 -23.59
C ASP A 147 7.61 6.91 -23.04
N PHE A 148 7.09 7.53 -22.01
CA PHE A 148 5.73 7.29 -21.56
C PHE A 148 4.83 8.17 -22.42
N THR A 149 4.22 7.59 -23.47
CA THR A 149 3.39 8.35 -24.41
C THR A 149 2.03 8.59 -23.76
N PHE A 150 1.72 9.85 -23.50
CA PHE A 150 0.34 10.26 -23.25
C PHE A 150 -0.35 10.40 -24.63
N ALA A 151 -1.36 9.60 -24.87
CA ALA A 151 -2.23 9.74 -26.02
C ALA A 151 -3.33 10.75 -25.74
#